data_09ffccc8852b1c462fbae822e01691d1
#
_entry.id   09ffccc8852b1c462fbae822e01691d1
#
_cell.length_a   1.000
_cell.length_b   1.000
_cell.length_c   1.000
_cell.angle_alpha   90.00
_cell.angle_beta   90.00
_cell.angle_gamma   90.00
#
_symmetry.space_group_name_H-M   'P 1'
#
loop_
_entity.id
_entity.type
_entity.pdbx_description
1 polymer ?
#
loop_
_entity_poly.entity_id
_entity_poly.type
_entity_poly.pdbx_seq_one_letter_code
_entity_poly.pdbx_strand_id
1 'polypeptide(L)'
;SDVYKRQPLHGSYLENSNPAENTVIATVPKSTVEDVDMAVKSADDARIIWSAYSLEERIGWLRKIANALESRKSEIAKLESIDTGKPIKLAERVDASRSVSNFNFFADHVDNLTQLRYEMADATNYVIRKPVGVVGLITPWNLPLYLLTWKIAPALVMGNTIVAKPSELTPMTANLLCEILASINFPKGVINIVHGLGSEVGQAIVEHPEVKAISFTGGTATGKIVAATAAPLFKKLSLELGGKNATIILDDADLSNAAKGAARAAFTNSGQV
;
A
#
# COMPACT_ATOMS: atom_id res chain seq x y z
N SER A 1 10.57 13.28 -15.66
CA SER A 1 11.64 12.83 -14.78
C SER A 1 11.21 11.53 -14.11
N ASP A 2 12.10 10.59 -14.09
CA ASP A 2 11.84 9.19 -13.74
C ASP A 2 11.77 9.03 -12.23
N VAL A 3 10.58 9.04 -11.65
CA VAL A 3 10.34 8.91 -10.20
C VAL A 3 10.94 7.59 -9.65
N TYR A 4 11.07 6.57 -10.48
CA TYR A 4 11.58 5.25 -10.11
C TYR A 4 13.10 5.20 -9.85
N LYS A 5 13.86 6.26 -10.15
CA LYS A 5 15.33 6.30 -10.01
C LYS A 5 15.85 7.57 -9.35
N ARG A 6 14.99 8.36 -8.69
CA ARG A 6 15.46 9.59 -8.06
C ARG A 6 16.12 9.31 -6.73
N GLN A 7 17.29 9.90 -6.56
CA GLN A 7 17.92 10.04 -5.27
C GLN A 7 17.21 11.14 -4.46
N PRO A 8 17.28 11.12 -3.11
CA PRO A 8 16.75 12.20 -2.31
C PRO A 8 17.45 13.51 -2.66
N LEU A 9 16.70 14.61 -2.67
CA LEU A 9 17.23 15.93 -3.07
C LEU A 9 18.50 16.33 -2.29
N HIS A 10 18.55 15.96 -1.01
CA HIS A 10 19.65 16.34 -0.11
C HIS A 10 20.71 15.25 0.07
N GLY A 11 20.66 14.15 -0.70
CA GLY A 11 21.68 13.09 -0.66
C GLY A 11 21.79 12.34 0.67
N SER A 12 20.77 12.41 1.53
CA SER A 12 20.71 11.71 2.81
C SER A 12 20.12 10.33 2.66
N TYR A 13 20.65 9.34 3.42
CA TYR A 13 20.19 7.95 3.38
C TYR A 13 20.01 7.40 4.80
N LEU A 14 19.11 6.42 4.92
CA LEU A 14 18.91 5.57 6.10
C LEU A 14 19.51 4.20 5.81
N GLU A 15 20.12 3.59 6.81
CA GLU A 15 20.53 2.18 6.71
C GLU A 15 19.32 1.26 6.86
N ASN A 16 19.27 0.23 6.04
CA ASN A 16 18.34 -0.87 6.15
C ASN A 16 19.09 -2.12 6.56
N SER A 17 18.63 -2.82 7.61
CA SER A 17 19.30 -3.96 8.19
C SER A 17 18.44 -5.21 8.14
N ASN A 18 19.07 -6.36 7.84
CA ASN A 18 18.46 -7.67 8.02
C ASN A 18 18.32 -7.96 9.53
N PRO A 19 17.09 -8.06 10.06
CA PRO A 19 16.89 -8.26 11.50
C PRO A 19 17.31 -9.65 11.98
N ALA A 20 17.43 -10.65 11.10
CA ALA A 20 17.87 -11.99 11.46
C ALA A 20 19.38 -12.08 11.70
N GLU A 21 20.16 -11.27 10.99
CA GLU A 21 21.63 -11.28 11.03
C GLU A 21 22.23 -10.02 11.65
N ASN A 22 21.41 -9.02 11.87
CA ASN A 22 21.83 -7.69 12.34
C ASN A 22 22.92 -7.06 11.44
N THR A 23 22.80 -7.25 10.11
CA THR A 23 23.73 -6.72 9.12
C THR A 23 23.04 -5.68 8.25
N VAL A 24 23.77 -4.62 7.89
CA VAL A 24 23.27 -3.63 6.93
C VAL A 24 23.23 -4.26 5.54
N ILE A 25 22.08 -4.23 4.88
CA ILE A 25 21.84 -4.86 3.58
C ILE A 25 21.61 -3.85 2.46
N ALA A 26 21.18 -2.65 2.80
CA ALA A 26 20.92 -1.59 1.83
C ALA A 26 20.96 -0.20 2.49
N THR A 27 20.94 0.84 1.65
CA THR A 27 20.63 2.20 2.06
C THR A 27 19.40 2.68 1.31
N VAL A 28 18.54 3.41 1.99
CA VAL A 28 17.29 3.96 1.43
C VAL A 28 17.31 5.48 1.48
N PRO A 29 16.72 6.17 0.51
CA PRO A 29 16.59 7.61 0.57
C PRO A 29 15.92 8.07 1.87
N LYS A 30 16.54 9.03 2.55
CA LYS A 30 15.90 9.81 3.59
C LYS A 30 15.31 11.05 2.94
N SER A 31 14.12 10.90 2.37
CA SER A 31 13.43 11.99 1.69
C SER A 31 12.89 13.03 2.67
N THR A 32 12.65 14.22 2.16
CA THR A 32 12.17 15.40 2.87
C THR A 32 10.77 15.82 2.40
N VAL A 33 10.27 16.92 2.92
CA VAL A 33 9.00 17.54 2.49
C VAL A 33 9.04 17.90 1.02
N GLU A 34 10.17 18.42 0.52
CA GLU A 34 10.33 18.82 -0.88
C GLU A 34 10.26 17.61 -1.83
N ASP A 35 10.75 16.45 -1.42
CA ASP A 35 10.61 15.20 -2.18
C ASP A 35 9.12 14.78 -2.25
N VAL A 36 8.36 14.99 -1.17
CA VAL A 36 6.91 14.75 -1.15
C VAL A 36 6.19 15.70 -2.09
N ASP A 37 6.50 16.99 -2.07
CA ASP A 37 5.91 17.99 -2.95
C ASP A 37 6.12 17.63 -4.43
N MET A 38 7.33 17.18 -4.79
CA MET A 38 7.63 16.73 -6.15
C MET A 38 6.86 15.46 -6.52
N ALA A 39 6.72 14.51 -5.58
CA ALA A 39 5.96 13.29 -5.82
C ALA A 39 4.46 13.59 -5.99
N VAL A 40 3.90 14.48 -5.17
CA VAL A 40 2.50 14.91 -5.29
C VAL A 40 2.26 15.65 -6.60
N LYS A 41 3.17 16.57 -6.98
CA LYS A 41 3.09 17.24 -8.28
C LYS A 41 3.12 16.24 -9.44
N SER A 42 4.01 15.27 -9.41
CA SER A 42 4.07 14.20 -10.43
C SER A 42 2.78 13.38 -10.48
N ALA A 43 2.17 13.08 -9.31
CA ALA A 43 0.90 12.38 -9.22
C ALA A 43 -0.26 13.21 -9.77
N ASP A 44 -0.29 14.51 -9.47
CA ASP A 44 -1.35 15.39 -9.97
C ASP A 44 -1.27 15.61 -11.48
N ASP A 45 -0.07 15.81 -12.04
CA ASP A 45 0.16 15.89 -13.48
C ASP A 45 -0.31 14.60 -14.20
N ALA A 46 -0.02 13.43 -13.64
CA ALA A 46 -0.41 12.14 -14.20
C ALA A 46 -1.92 11.83 -14.05
N ARG A 47 -2.58 12.45 -13.08
CA ARG A 47 -4.01 12.26 -12.78
C ARG A 47 -4.90 12.52 -13.97
N ILE A 48 -4.58 13.53 -14.77
CA ILE A 48 -5.38 13.95 -15.94
C ILE A 48 -5.50 12.79 -16.93
N ILE A 49 -4.37 12.14 -17.24
CA ILE A 49 -4.33 11.01 -18.19
C ILE A 49 -4.92 9.76 -17.54
N TRP A 50 -4.53 9.44 -16.28
CA TRP A 50 -4.95 8.22 -15.62
C TRP A 50 -6.47 8.17 -15.36
N SER A 51 -7.06 9.28 -14.95
CA SER A 51 -8.50 9.37 -14.70
C SER A 51 -9.34 9.32 -15.99
N ALA A 52 -8.74 9.63 -17.13
CA ALA A 52 -9.39 9.54 -18.44
C ALA A 52 -9.41 8.11 -19.01
N TYR A 53 -8.58 7.19 -18.49
CA TYR A 53 -8.65 5.77 -18.87
C TYR A 53 -10.01 5.19 -18.47
N SER A 54 -10.57 4.37 -19.34
CA SER A 54 -11.77 3.59 -19.03
C SER A 54 -11.51 2.64 -17.86
N LEU A 55 -12.58 2.15 -17.24
CA LEU A 55 -12.45 1.13 -16.19
C LEU A 55 -11.73 -0.13 -16.72
N GLU A 56 -12.07 -0.57 -17.93
CA GLU A 56 -11.47 -1.74 -18.57
C GLU A 56 -9.96 -1.56 -18.80
N GLU A 57 -9.51 -0.40 -19.26
CA GLU A 57 -8.08 -0.09 -19.42
C GLU A 57 -7.35 -0.16 -18.08
N ARG A 58 -7.93 0.38 -17.00
CA ARG A 58 -7.35 0.30 -15.66
C ARG A 58 -7.31 -1.14 -15.13
N ILE A 59 -8.37 -1.94 -15.35
CA ILE A 59 -8.38 -3.38 -15.06
C ILE A 59 -7.25 -4.09 -15.82
N GLY A 60 -7.08 -3.78 -17.10
CA GLY A 60 -5.99 -4.31 -17.91
C GLY A 60 -4.61 -4.03 -17.32
N TRP A 61 -4.40 -2.84 -16.76
CA TRP A 61 -3.16 -2.49 -16.06
C TRP A 61 -2.98 -3.27 -14.76
N LEU A 62 -4.04 -3.44 -13.95
CA LEU A 62 -3.96 -4.26 -12.73
C LEU A 62 -3.52 -5.69 -13.04
N ARG A 63 -4.07 -6.30 -14.11
CA ARG A 63 -3.67 -7.64 -14.53
C ARG A 63 -2.23 -7.70 -15.04
N LYS A 64 -1.76 -6.69 -15.78
CA LYS A 64 -0.35 -6.61 -16.18
C LYS A 64 0.58 -6.53 -14.98
N ILE A 65 0.23 -5.75 -13.95
CA ILE A 65 1.01 -5.67 -12.72
C ILE A 65 1.00 -7.02 -11.99
N ALA A 66 -0.17 -7.66 -11.86
CA ALA A 66 -0.29 -8.99 -11.23
C ALA A 66 0.60 -10.03 -11.91
N ASN A 67 0.59 -10.10 -13.25
CA ASN A 67 1.42 -11.02 -14.01
C ASN A 67 2.91 -10.73 -13.83
N ALA A 68 3.31 -9.46 -13.80
CA ALA A 68 4.69 -9.08 -13.60
C ALA A 68 5.18 -9.40 -12.16
N LEU A 69 4.33 -9.24 -11.15
CA LEU A 69 4.62 -9.67 -9.78
C LEU A 69 4.74 -11.20 -9.69
N GLU A 70 3.83 -11.96 -10.32
CA GLU A 70 3.88 -13.43 -10.32
C GLU A 70 5.18 -13.94 -10.97
N SER A 71 5.65 -13.32 -12.05
CA SER A 71 6.91 -13.71 -12.72
C SER A 71 8.15 -13.49 -11.85
N ARG A 72 8.11 -12.59 -10.86
CA ARG A 72 9.20 -12.29 -9.92
C ARG A 72 8.91 -12.76 -8.48
N LYS A 73 7.94 -13.65 -8.29
CA LYS A 73 7.46 -14.09 -6.98
C LYS A 73 8.54 -14.65 -6.05
N SER A 74 9.44 -15.48 -6.58
CA SER A 74 10.58 -16.01 -5.81
C SER A 74 11.54 -14.91 -5.34
N GLU A 75 11.76 -13.90 -6.15
CA GLU A 75 12.61 -12.77 -5.79
C GLU A 75 11.94 -11.90 -4.72
N ILE A 76 10.64 -11.62 -4.87
CA ILE A 76 9.84 -10.93 -3.86
C ILE A 76 9.94 -11.67 -2.52
N ALA A 77 9.75 -13.00 -2.51
CA ALA A 77 9.80 -13.80 -1.30
C ALA A 77 11.18 -13.76 -0.62
N LYS A 78 12.28 -13.76 -1.39
CA LYS A 78 13.64 -13.66 -0.86
C LYS A 78 13.88 -12.29 -0.23
N LEU A 79 13.54 -11.21 -0.92
CA LEU A 79 13.70 -9.86 -0.41
C LEU A 79 12.85 -9.62 0.84
N GLU A 80 11.59 -10.06 0.83
CA GLU A 80 10.70 -9.94 1.99
C GLU A 80 11.24 -10.71 3.20
N SER A 81 11.80 -11.91 2.98
CA SER A 81 12.42 -12.72 4.03
C SER A 81 13.65 -12.02 4.63
N ILE A 82 14.52 -11.47 3.80
CA ILE A 82 15.74 -10.76 4.24
C ILE A 82 15.37 -9.46 4.98
N ASP A 83 14.40 -8.73 4.46
CA ASP A 83 14.02 -7.41 4.95
C ASP A 83 13.24 -7.46 6.28
N THR A 84 12.46 -8.53 6.50
CA THR A 84 11.59 -8.68 7.68
C THR A 84 12.07 -9.75 8.67
N GLY A 85 13.03 -10.59 8.30
CA GLY A 85 13.47 -11.73 9.08
C GLY A 85 12.49 -12.92 9.11
N LYS A 86 11.36 -12.86 8.40
CA LYS A 86 10.39 -13.96 8.36
C LYS A 86 10.90 -15.17 7.53
N PRO A 87 10.44 -16.41 7.81
CA PRO A 87 10.81 -17.55 6.99
C PRO A 87 10.41 -17.38 5.52
N ILE A 88 11.30 -17.72 4.58
CA ILE A 88 11.09 -17.57 3.15
C ILE A 88 9.81 -18.24 2.63
N LYS A 89 9.48 -19.43 3.16
CA LYS A 89 8.22 -20.14 2.81
C LYS A 89 6.98 -19.35 3.24
N LEU A 90 7.09 -18.59 4.31
CA LEU A 90 5.99 -17.71 4.75
C LEU A 90 5.90 -16.50 3.85
N ALA A 91 7.02 -15.83 3.52
CA ALA A 91 7.07 -14.71 2.61
C ALA A 91 6.51 -15.07 1.22
N GLU A 92 6.83 -16.25 0.71
CA GLU A 92 6.31 -16.73 -0.59
C GLU A 92 4.79 -16.96 -0.54
N ARG A 93 4.32 -17.65 0.50
CA ARG A 93 2.90 -18.02 0.64
C ARG A 93 2.02 -16.83 0.98
N VAL A 94 2.49 -15.90 1.80
CA VAL A 94 1.71 -14.75 2.27
C VAL A 94 2.05 -13.51 1.44
N ASP A 95 3.22 -12.95 1.59
CA ASP A 95 3.53 -11.63 1.06
C ASP A 95 3.54 -11.60 -0.49
N ALA A 96 4.31 -12.47 -1.11
CA ALA A 96 4.41 -12.53 -2.57
C ALA A 96 3.10 -12.97 -3.22
N SER A 97 2.45 -14.03 -2.70
CA SER A 97 1.19 -14.53 -3.26
C SER A 97 0.04 -13.54 -3.08
N ARG A 98 -0.04 -12.89 -1.91
CA ARG A 98 -1.08 -11.89 -1.64
C ARG A 98 -0.90 -10.62 -2.47
N SER A 99 0.34 -10.21 -2.74
CA SER A 99 0.60 -9.06 -3.60
C SER A 99 0.02 -9.23 -4.99
N VAL A 100 0.16 -10.41 -5.57
CA VAL A 100 -0.48 -10.79 -6.84
C VAL A 100 -2.00 -10.83 -6.72
N SER A 101 -2.48 -11.54 -5.67
CA SER A 101 -3.93 -11.71 -5.45
C SER A 101 -4.65 -10.40 -5.25
N ASN A 102 -4.01 -9.40 -4.63
CA ASN A 102 -4.61 -8.08 -4.41
C ASN A 102 -4.99 -7.41 -5.73
N PHE A 103 -4.09 -7.40 -6.70
CA PHE A 103 -4.38 -6.81 -8.02
C PHE A 103 -5.46 -7.57 -8.77
N ASN A 104 -5.40 -8.90 -8.76
CA ASN A 104 -6.43 -9.73 -9.40
C ASN A 104 -7.80 -9.55 -8.73
N PHE A 105 -7.84 -9.54 -7.40
CA PHE A 105 -9.09 -9.36 -6.66
C PHE A 105 -9.80 -8.06 -7.06
N PHE A 106 -9.11 -6.93 -7.04
CA PHE A 106 -9.72 -5.66 -7.40
C PHE A 106 -10.03 -5.55 -8.89
N ALA A 107 -9.25 -6.20 -9.77
CA ALA A 107 -9.57 -6.32 -11.19
C ALA A 107 -10.85 -7.13 -11.46
N ASP A 108 -11.10 -8.19 -10.66
CA ASP A 108 -12.26 -9.08 -10.83
C ASP A 108 -13.54 -8.51 -10.23
N HIS A 109 -13.43 -7.67 -9.17
CA HIS A 109 -14.60 -7.29 -8.38
C HIS A 109 -15.08 -5.86 -8.66
N VAL A 110 -14.28 -5.02 -9.30
CA VAL A 110 -14.67 -3.62 -9.54
C VAL A 110 -15.88 -3.49 -10.47
N ASP A 111 -16.07 -4.40 -11.42
CA ASP A 111 -17.23 -4.41 -12.33
C ASP A 111 -18.55 -4.70 -11.60
N ASN A 112 -18.49 -5.33 -10.41
CA ASN A 112 -19.65 -5.58 -9.58
C ASN A 112 -20.15 -4.33 -8.82
N LEU A 113 -19.47 -3.19 -8.96
CA LEU A 113 -19.90 -1.92 -8.39
C LEU A 113 -21.11 -1.37 -9.15
N THR A 114 -22.31 -1.87 -8.80
CA THR A 114 -23.57 -1.44 -9.41
C THR A 114 -23.73 0.08 -9.33
N GLN A 115 -24.07 0.69 -10.46
CA GLN A 115 -24.51 2.09 -10.46
C GLN A 115 -25.87 2.16 -9.79
N LEU A 116 -25.93 2.79 -8.63
CA LEU A 116 -27.20 2.97 -7.92
C LEU A 116 -28.03 4.05 -8.64
N ARG A 117 -29.29 3.70 -8.87
CA ARG A 117 -30.28 4.57 -9.52
C ARG A 117 -31.54 4.57 -8.66
N TYR A 118 -32.10 5.73 -8.42
CA TYR A 118 -33.31 5.92 -7.64
C TYR A 118 -34.32 6.68 -8.46
N GLU A 119 -35.46 6.04 -8.77
CA GLU A 119 -36.57 6.67 -9.47
C GLU A 119 -37.45 7.43 -8.48
N MET A 120 -37.82 8.66 -8.88
CA MET A 120 -38.79 9.50 -8.19
C MET A 120 -39.92 9.82 -9.17
N ALA A 121 -40.98 10.46 -8.69
CA ALA A 121 -42.15 10.76 -9.51
C ALA A 121 -41.83 11.69 -10.72
N ASP A 122 -40.88 12.58 -10.56
CA ASP A 122 -40.52 13.64 -11.51
C ASP A 122 -39.00 13.69 -11.84
N ALA A 123 -38.20 12.77 -11.29
CA ALA A 123 -36.75 12.76 -11.47
C ALA A 123 -36.14 11.36 -11.33
N THR A 124 -34.94 11.19 -11.88
CA THR A 124 -34.11 10.01 -11.62
C THR A 124 -32.79 10.46 -11.02
N ASN A 125 -32.44 9.91 -9.85
CA ASN A 125 -31.16 10.17 -9.19
C ASN A 125 -30.15 9.07 -9.49
N TYR A 126 -28.94 9.46 -9.85
CA TYR A 126 -27.83 8.55 -10.12
C TYR A 126 -26.71 8.77 -9.10
N VAL A 127 -26.14 7.68 -8.59
CA VAL A 127 -24.90 7.73 -7.81
C VAL A 127 -23.72 7.46 -8.74
N ILE A 128 -22.93 8.50 -8.99
CA ILE A 128 -21.75 8.42 -9.86
C ILE A 128 -20.50 8.40 -8.99
N ARG A 129 -19.65 7.38 -9.18
CA ARG A 129 -18.33 7.29 -8.53
C ARG A 129 -17.29 7.95 -9.39
N LYS A 130 -16.50 8.85 -8.79
CA LYS A 130 -15.40 9.56 -9.47
C LYS A 130 -14.11 9.40 -8.66
N PRO A 131 -12.93 9.40 -9.32
CA PRO A 131 -11.66 9.49 -8.61
C PRO A 131 -11.63 10.72 -7.68
N VAL A 132 -11.03 10.56 -6.51
CA VAL A 132 -10.85 11.70 -5.59
C VAL A 132 -9.62 12.55 -5.94
N GLY A 133 -8.69 12.00 -6.72
CA GLY A 133 -7.46 12.68 -7.14
C GLY A 133 -6.20 11.97 -6.66
N VAL A 134 -5.26 12.73 -6.10
CA VAL A 134 -4.05 12.17 -5.48
C VAL A 134 -4.41 11.58 -4.12
N VAL A 135 -3.97 10.35 -3.87
CA VAL A 135 -4.16 9.65 -2.59
C VAL A 135 -2.83 9.30 -1.93
N GLY A 136 -2.75 9.52 -0.61
CA GLY A 136 -1.61 9.17 0.21
C GLY A 136 -1.77 7.77 0.81
N LEU A 137 -0.79 6.90 0.63
CA LEU A 137 -0.78 5.54 1.17
C LEU A 137 0.39 5.39 2.13
N ILE A 138 0.12 5.00 3.39
CA ILE A 138 1.15 4.82 4.41
C ILE A 138 1.01 3.42 4.98
N THR A 139 2.09 2.62 4.91
CA THR A 139 2.07 1.20 5.29
C THR A 139 3.14 0.85 6.31
N PRO A 140 2.86 -0.12 7.20
CA PRO A 140 3.78 -0.60 8.23
C PRO A 140 4.79 -1.61 7.67
N TRP A 141 5.60 -2.16 8.58
CA TRP A 141 6.74 -3.03 8.32
C TRP A 141 6.44 -4.55 8.40
N ASN A 142 5.31 -4.95 8.96
CA ASN A 142 5.07 -6.37 9.26
C ASN A 142 4.68 -7.24 8.04
N LEU A 143 4.01 -6.65 7.07
CA LEU A 143 3.60 -7.27 5.80
C LEU A 143 3.82 -6.27 4.65
N PRO A 144 5.08 -5.92 4.33
CA PRO A 144 5.42 -4.75 3.53
C PRO A 144 4.71 -4.69 2.18
N LEU A 145 5.03 -5.57 1.26
CA LEU A 145 4.47 -5.54 -0.10
C LEU A 145 2.97 -5.91 -0.12
N TYR A 146 2.55 -6.85 0.74
CA TYR A 146 1.15 -7.22 0.84
C TYR A 146 0.26 -6.02 1.18
N LEU A 147 0.56 -5.29 2.24
CA LEU A 147 -0.25 -4.14 2.68
C LEU A 147 -0.12 -2.94 1.73
N LEU A 148 1.02 -2.77 1.09
CA LEU A 148 1.22 -1.74 0.09
C LEU A 148 0.34 -1.99 -1.14
N THR A 149 0.36 -3.20 -1.69
CA THR A 149 -0.44 -3.57 -2.86
C THR A 149 -1.93 -3.62 -2.57
N TRP A 150 -2.34 -3.95 -1.32
CA TRP A 150 -3.73 -3.89 -0.86
C TRP A 150 -4.33 -2.48 -0.94
N LYS A 151 -3.49 -1.44 -0.82
CA LYS A 151 -3.89 -0.03 -0.96
C LYS A 151 -3.74 0.50 -2.39
N ILE A 152 -2.67 0.08 -3.08
CA ILE A 152 -2.40 0.52 -4.46
C ILE A 152 -3.49 0.05 -5.43
N ALA A 153 -3.86 -1.24 -5.38
CA ALA A 153 -4.77 -1.82 -6.37
C ALA A 153 -6.15 -1.13 -6.41
N PRO A 154 -6.88 -0.94 -5.28
CA PRO A 154 -8.16 -0.23 -5.29
C PRO A 154 -8.03 1.24 -5.66
N ALA A 155 -6.95 1.92 -5.26
CA ALA A 155 -6.72 3.31 -5.62
C ALA A 155 -6.59 3.47 -7.15
N LEU A 156 -5.79 2.59 -7.78
CA LEU A 156 -5.57 2.61 -9.23
C LEU A 156 -6.83 2.32 -10.02
N VAL A 157 -7.53 1.23 -9.70
CA VAL A 157 -8.70 0.82 -10.48
C VAL A 157 -9.82 1.87 -10.42
N MET A 158 -9.90 2.61 -9.31
CA MET A 158 -10.83 3.73 -9.15
C MET A 158 -10.35 5.05 -9.80
N GLY A 159 -9.21 5.03 -10.53
CA GLY A 159 -8.72 6.15 -11.30
C GLY A 159 -7.93 7.20 -10.51
N ASN A 160 -7.50 6.88 -9.28
CA ASN A 160 -6.67 7.77 -8.48
C ASN A 160 -5.18 7.61 -8.81
N THR A 161 -4.40 8.65 -8.55
CA THR A 161 -2.93 8.60 -8.54
C THR A 161 -2.42 8.57 -7.12
N ILE A 162 -1.18 8.10 -6.93
CA ILE A 162 -0.71 7.63 -5.63
C ILE A 162 0.62 8.28 -5.26
N VAL A 163 0.71 8.72 -4.01
CA VAL A 163 1.97 8.95 -3.29
C VAL A 163 2.00 8.00 -2.11
N ALA A 164 2.94 7.05 -2.12
CA ALA A 164 3.02 5.99 -1.12
C ALA A 164 4.30 6.09 -0.29
N LYS A 165 4.16 5.95 1.03
CA LYS A 165 5.28 5.83 1.97
C LYS A 165 5.22 4.45 2.63
N PRO A 166 6.02 3.48 2.17
CA PRO A 166 6.25 2.24 2.91
C PRO A 166 7.06 2.51 4.17
N SER A 167 7.08 1.55 5.11
CA SER A 167 7.94 1.66 6.28
C SER A 167 9.42 1.78 5.88
N GLU A 168 10.13 2.65 6.55
CA GLU A 168 11.59 2.79 6.43
C GLU A 168 12.37 1.56 6.90
N LEU A 169 11.74 0.71 7.71
CA LEU A 169 12.34 -0.53 8.24
C LEU A 169 12.32 -1.69 7.22
N THR A 170 11.44 -1.64 6.22
CA THR A 170 11.26 -2.73 5.26
C THR A 170 10.97 -2.19 3.85
N PRO A 171 11.95 -1.51 3.23
CA PRO A 171 11.75 -0.79 1.97
C PRO A 171 11.99 -1.63 0.71
N MET A 172 12.64 -2.80 0.82
CA MET A 172 13.21 -3.52 -0.30
C MET A 172 12.19 -3.93 -1.36
N THR A 173 11.06 -4.49 -0.92
CA THR A 173 10.02 -4.95 -1.87
C THR A 173 9.21 -3.81 -2.46
N ALA A 174 9.13 -2.66 -1.80
CA ALA A 174 8.57 -1.45 -2.39
C ALA A 174 9.47 -0.90 -3.52
N ASN A 175 10.79 -0.95 -3.35
CA ASN A 175 11.73 -0.62 -4.42
C ASN A 175 11.62 -1.60 -5.59
N LEU A 176 11.57 -2.92 -5.31
CA LEU A 176 11.36 -3.95 -6.33
C LEU A 176 10.05 -3.73 -7.11
N LEU A 177 8.98 -3.28 -6.45
CA LEU A 177 7.73 -2.91 -7.14
C LEU A 177 7.97 -1.79 -8.16
N CYS A 178 8.78 -0.78 -7.84
CA CYS A 178 9.12 0.28 -8.81
C CYS A 178 9.83 -0.28 -10.04
N GLU A 179 10.77 -1.22 -9.87
CA GLU A 179 11.46 -1.88 -10.97
C GLU A 179 10.49 -2.71 -11.83
N ILE A 180 9.58 -3.44 -11.20
CA ILE A 180 8.53 -4.21 -11.87
C ILE A 180 7.64 -3.28 -12.71
N LEU A 181 7.17 -2.17 -12.14
CA LEU A 181 6.35 -1.20 -12.84
C LEU A 181 7.09 -0.58 -14.04
N ALA A 182 8.39 -0.27 -13.87
CA ALA A 182 9.21 0.23 -14.96
C ALA A 182 9.38 -0.80 -16.09
N SER A 183 9.55 -2.09 -15.74
CA SER A 183 9.74 -3.17 -16.73
C SER A 183 8.53 -3.39 -17.65
N ILE A 184 7.33 -3.08 -17.18
CA ILE A 184 6.09 -3.16 -17.97
C ILE A 184 5.67 -1.84 -18.61
N ASN A 185 6.53 -0.81 -18.56
CA ASN A 185 6.24 0.55 -19.01
C ASN A 185 4.95 1.11 -18.40
N PHE A 186 4.74 0.92 -17.09
CA PHE A 186 3.60 1.49 -16.39
C PHE A 186 3.58 3.02 -16.51
N PRO A 187 2.42 3.69 -16.65
CA PRO A 187 2.35 5.13 -16.83
C PRO A 187 3.06 5.91 -15.73
N LYS A 188 3.99 6.78 -16.14
CA LYS A 188 4.82 7.57 -15.22
C LYS A 188 3.97 8.52 -14.38
N GLY A 189 4.36 8.71 -13.13
CA GLY A 189 3.68 9.61 -12.20
C GLY A 189 2.42 9.06 -11.55
N VAL A 190 1.82 8.00 -12.07
CA VAL A 190 0.58 7.42 -11.49
C VAL A 190 0.83 6.79 -10.12
N ILE A 191 1.99 6.16 -9.91
CA ILE A 191 2.46 5.66 -8.61
C ILE A 191 3.79 6.31 -8.30
N ASN A 192 3.90 6.94 -7.13
CA ASN A 192 5.11 7.57 -6.61
C ASN A 192 5.40 6.99 -5.23
N ILE A 193 6.55 6.34 -5.07
CA ILE A 193 6.98 5.79 -3.77
C ILE A 193 8.05 6.72 -3.20
N VAL A 194 7.83 7.22 -1.97
CA VAL A 194 8.72 8.11 -1.26
C VAL A 194 9.18 7.42 0.02
N HIS A 195 10.47 7.15 0.13
CA HIS A 195 11.07 6.58 1.33
C HIS A 195 11.46 7.69 2.31
N GLY A 196 11.50 7.39 3.59
CA GLY A 196 11.87 8.33 4.64
C GLY A 196 11.12 8.08 5.94
N LEU A 197 11.38 8.91 6.93
CA LEU A 197 10.80 8.77 8.26
C LEU A 197 9.30 9.05 8.27
N GLY A 198 8.55 8.29 9.06
CA GLY A 198 7.10 8.49 9.21
C GLY A 198 6.75 9.88 9.73
N SER A 199 7.56 10.43 10.66
CA SER A 199 7.37 11.76 11.24
C SER A 199 7.69 12.93 10.29
N GLU A 200 8.36 12.67 9.18
CA GLU A 200 8.71 13.68 8.19
C GLU A 200 7.91 13.46 6.90
N VAL A 201 8.23 12.41 6.15
CA VAL A 201 7.56 12.10 4.87
C VAL A 201 6.09 11.71 5.06
N GLY A 202 5.79 10.88 6.08
CA GLY A 202 4.41 10.50 6.39
C GLY A 202 3.55 11.70 6.77
N GLN A 203 4.09 12.56 7.64
CA GLN A 203 3.42 13.80 8.08
C GLN A 203 3.20 14.74 6.88
N ALA A 204 4.22 14.96 6.04
CA ALA A 204 4.12 15.80 4.85
C ALA A 204 3.03 15.33 3.88
N ILE A 205 2.90 14.01 3.65
CA ILE A 205 1.82 13.45 2.83
C ILE A 205 0.44 13.75 3.44
N VAL A 206 0.29 13.61 4.76
CA VAL A 206 -1.00 13.85 5.43
C VAL A 206 -1.36 15.35 5.40
N GLU A 207 -0.40 16.24 5.52
CA GLU A 207 -0.60 17.69 5.51
C GLU A 207 -0.77 18.27 4.11
N HIS A 208 -0.25 17.63 3.06
CA HIS A 208 -0.20 18.19 1.72
C HIS A 208 -1.61 18.50 1.17
N PRO A 209 -1.92 19.74 0.76
CA PRO A 209 -3.29 20.16 0.38
C PRO A 209 -3.85 19.41 -0.84
N GLU A 210 -3.00 18.98 -1.78
CA GLU A 210 -3.43 18.26 -2.98
C GLU A 210 -3.65 16.77 -2.75
N VAL A 211 -3.24 16.20 -1.63
CA VAL A 211 -3.57 14.81 -1.26
C VAL A 211 -4.98 14.81 -0.65
N LYS A 212 -5.93 14.18 -1.33
CA LYS A 212 -7.38 14.28 -1.01
C LYS A 212 -7.88 13.13 -0.11
N ALA A 213 -7.14 12.04 -0.06
CA ALA A 213 -7.47 10.89 0.80
C ALA A 213 -6.19 10.26 1.36
N ILE A 214 -6.27 9.72 2.57
CA ILE A 214 -5.19 8.99 3.22
C ILE A 214 -5.67 7.58 3.55
N SER A 215 -4.92 6.58 3.13
CA SER A 215 -5.07 5.21 3.63
C SER A 215 -3.83 4.86 4.46
N PHE A 216 -4.04 4.73 5.77
CA PHE A 216 -3.00 4.46 6.76
C PHE A 216 -3.21 3.09 7.39
N THR A 217 -2.14 2.31 7.52
CA THR A 217 -2.08 1.13 8.38
C THR A 217 -0.91 1.27 9.32
N GLY A 218 -1.14 1.12 10.63
CA GLY A 218 -0.09 1.26 11.64
C GLY A 218 -0.62 1.33 13.06
N GLY A 219 0.22 1.81 13.97
CA GLY A 219 -0.14 1.92 15.39
C GLY A 219 -1.25 2.93 15.67
N THR A 220 -2.10 2.64 16.66
CA THR A 220 -3.25 3.48 17.05
C THR A 220 -2.83 4.89 17.44
N ALA A 221 -1.68 5.05 18.10
CA ALA A 221 -1.17 6.38 18.49
C ALA A 221 -0.88 7.25 17.24
N THR A 222 -0.21 6.69 16.24
CA THR A 222 0.04 7.37 14.96
C THR A 222 -1.25 7.61 14.18
N GLY A 223 -2.19 6.65 14.20
CA GLY A 223 -3.50 6.82 13.57
C GLY A 223 -4.30 8.00 14.12
N LYS A 224 -4.21 8.26 15.43
CA LYS A 224 -4.80 9.45 16.07
C LYS A 224 -4.19 10.74 15.53
N ILE A 225 -2.87 10.80 15.38
CA ILE A 225 -2.17 11.96 14.81
C ILE A 225 -2.61 12.17 13.36
N VAL A 226 -2.61 11.11 12.54
CA VAL A 226 -3.07 11.18 11.14
C VAL A 226 -4.50 11.71 11.05
N ALA A 227 -5.41 11.19 11.89
CA ALA A 227 -6.80 11.65 11.92
C ALA A 227 -6.92 13.13 12.31
N ALA A 228 -6.22 13.56 13.37
CA ALA A 228 -6.24 14.92 13.84
C ALA A 228 -5.68 15.91 12.79
N THR A 229 -4.63 15.53 12.08
CA THR A 229 -4.01 16.33 11.01
C THR A 229 -4.89 16.42 9.75
N ALA A 230 -5.51 15.31 9.37
CA ALA A 230 -6.29 15.23 8.13
C ALA A 230 -7.69 15.86 8.24
N ALA A 231 -8.32 15.80 9.43
CA ALA A 231 -9.69 16.26 9.64
C ALA A 231 -9.91 17.75 9.31
N PRO A 232 -9.07 18.70 9.73
CA PRO A 232 -9.22 20.11 9.36
C PRO A 232 -9.10 20.37 7.85
N LEU A 233 -8.47 19.46 7.11
CA LEU A 233 -8.30 19.52 5.66
C LEU A 233 -9.41 18.79 4.90
N PHE A 234 -10.42 18.27 5.59
CA PHE A 234 -11.54 17.51 5.04
C PHE A 234 -11.13 16.31 4.18
N LYS A 235 -9.96 15.69 4.47
CA LYS A 235 -9.47 14.53 3.74
C LYS A 235 -10.31 13.29 4.07
N LYS A 236 -10.50 12.43 3.07
CA LYS A 236 -11.06 11.10 3.31
C LYS A 236 -10.01 10.23 4.01
N LEU A 237 -10.44 9.47 5.01
CA LEU A 237 -9.56 8.61 5.80
C LEU A 237 -10.01 7.15 5.73
N SER A 238 -9.04 6.26 5.55
CA SER A 238 -9.14 4.83 5.79
C SER A 238 -8.04 4.44 6.77
N LEU A 239 -8.41 4.10 7.99
CA LEU A 239 -7.47 3.81 9.08
C LEU A 239 -7.58 2.34 9.47
N GLU A 240 -6.50 1.59 9.27
CA GLU A 240 -6.33 0.21 9.73
C GLU A 240 -5.34 0.24 10.89
N LEU A 241 -5.84 0.02 12.08
CA LEU A 241 -5.09 0.27 13.31
C LEU A 241 -4.86 -1.03 14.09
N GLY A 242 -3.89 -0.99 15.00
CA GLY A 242 -3.58 -2.10 15.87
C GLY A 242 -4.69 -2.40 16.88
N GLY A 243 -4.65 -3.60 17.40
CA GLY A 243 -5.56 -4.09 18.43
C GLY A 243 -5.02 -5.34 19.09
N LYS A 244 -5.81 -5.94 19.95
CA LYS A 244 -5.57 -7.23 20.59
C LYS A 244 -6.78 -8.14 20.34
N ASN A 245 -6.67 -9.00 19.35
CA ASN A 245 -7.73 -9.95 19.03
C ASN A 245 -7.85 -10.98 20.15
N ALA A 246 -9.07 -11.22 20.61
CA ALA A 246 -9.34 -12.27 21.57
C ALA A 246 -9.52 -13.62 20.86
N THR A 247 -8.90 -14.68 21.39
CA THR A 247 -9.21 -16.06 21.04
C THR A 247 -10.17 -16.59 22.09
N ILE A 248 -11.41 -16.93 21.69
CA ILE A 248 -12.45 -17.46 22.57
C ILE A 248 -12.56 -18.95 22.30
N ILE A 249 -12.37 -19.76 23.35
CA ILE A 249 -12.51 -21.23 23.31
C ILE A 249 -13.67 -21.60 24.24
N LEU A 250 -14.71 -22.16 23.65
CA LEU A 250 -15.90 -22.60 24.38
C LEU A 250 -15.62 -23.96 25.03
N ASP A 251 -16.41 -24.35 26.02
CA ASP A 251 -16.25 -25.57 26.81
C ASP A 251 -16.48 -26.86 26.01
N ASP A 252 -17.27 -26.80 24.95
CA ASP A 252 -17.53 -27.89 24.01
C ASP A 252 -16.57 -27.94 22.81
N ALA A 253 -15.52 -27.10 22.77
CA ALA A 253 -14.59 -27.05 21.66
C ALA A 253 -13.69 -28.29 21.59
N ASP A 254 -13.32 -28.70 20.36
CA ASP A 254 -12.22 -29.65 20.15
C ASP A 254 -10.87 -29.02 20.61
N LEU A 255 -10.41 -29.42 21.78
CA LEU A 255 -9.21 -28.86 22.40
C LEU A 255 -7.94 -29.01 21.54
N SER A 256 -7.82 -30.11 20.76
CA SER A 256 -6.67 -30.30 19.86
C SER A 256 -6.64 -29.25 18.75
N ASN A 257 -7.77 -29.00 18.12
CA ASN A 257 -7.91 -28.00 17.09
C ASN A 257 -7.86 -26.57 17.67
N ALA A 258 -8.44 -26.34 18.82
CA ALA A 258 -8.39 -25.06 19.52
C ALA A 258 -6.94 -24.68 19.90
N ALA A 259 -6.15 -25.61 20.45
CA ALA A 259 -4.75 -25.38 20.77
C ALA A 259 -3.91 -25.04 19.52
N LYS A 260 -4.10 -25.78 18.42
CA LYS A 260 -3.42 -25.49 17.13
C LYS A 260 -3.85 -24.13 16.58
N GLY A 261 -5.13 -23.80 16.67
CA GLY A 261 -5.69 -22.51 16.24
C GLY A 261 -5.11 -21.34 17.03
N ALA A 262 -5.10 -21.45 18.35
CA ALA A 262 -4.54 -20.45 19.25
C ALA A 262 -3.03 -20.24 19.03
N ALA A 263 -2.27 -21.33 18.92
CA ALA A 263 -0.84 -21.26 18.62
C ALA A 263 -0.58 -20.59 17.25
N ARG A 264 -1.35 -20.98 16.23
CA ARG A 264 -1.26 -20.33 14.90
C ARG A 264 -1.60 -18.85 14.97
N ALA A 265 -2.66 -18.47 15.66
CA ALA A 265 -3.06 -17.07 15.79
C ALA A 265 -2.01 -16.23 16.50
N ALA A 266 -1.37 -16.78 17.56
CA ALA A 266 -0.35 -16.06 18.33
C ALA A 266 1.00 -15.93 17.61
N PHE A 267 1.40 -16.93 16.81
CA PHE A 267 2.76 -17.01 16.26
C PHE A 267 2.84 -16.85 14.73
N THR A 268 1.72 -16.68 14.03
CA THR A 268 1.75 -16.36 12.59
C THR A 268 2.55 -15.09 12.35
N ASN A 269 3.32 -15.04 11.25
CA ASN A 269 4.17 -13.91 10.89
C ASN A 269 5.13 -13.48 12.03
N SER A 270 5.68 -14.45 12.77
CA SER A 270 6.56 -14.22 13.94
C SER A 270 5.87 -13.38 15.06
N GLY A 271 4.54 -13.49 15.18
CA GLY A 271 3.74 -12.71 16.12
C GLY A 271 3.47 -11.27 15.71
N GLN A 272 3.75 -10.90 14.46
CA GLN A 272 3.63 -9.56 13.92
C GLN A 272 2.33 -9.37 13.10
N VAL A 273 1.20 -9.78 13.68
CA VAL A 273 -0.13 -9.73 13.04
C VAL A 273 -1.05 -8.78 13.78
#